data_16bfb13dff180e801b664fc100611861
#
_entry.id   16bfb13dff180e801b664fc100611861
#
_cell.length_a   1.000
_cell.length_b   1.000
_cell.length_c   1.000
_cell.angle_alpha   90.00
_cell.angle_beta   90.00
_cell.angle_gamma   90.00
#
_symmetry.space_group_name_H-M   'P 1'
#
loop_
_entity.id
_entity.type
_entity.pdbx_description
1 polymer ?
#
loop_
_entity_poly.entity_id
_entity_poly.type
_entity_poly.pdbx_seq_one_letter_code
_entity_poly.pdbx_strand_id
1 'polypeptide(L)'
;MTRPHTTRLVVVPAAVLAMGSLPGAAFAEDPHFSIGVGAEYTTGDYGGDESVDEVYVPVTGTLDLERVTFRLTVPFLSVSAPELTTISGPDGQPVVGEGPRVTESGLGDVLASVTVFDVLSTSGGDLVMDLTGKVKFGTADEDQGLGTGEQDYSLQADVFRFSDRSTLMGTAGYSLRGDPEDYDLENTFFASVGAAFATSDRVRVGAFFDFREASVPDTDSLQELSAWISTGLGKRARAQFYLLAGFGDSSPDWGGGLSFSGRF
;
A
#
# COMPACT_ATOMS: atom_id res chain seq x y z
N MET A 1 -33.56 -8.47 -17.20
CA MET A 1 -32.60 -9.27 -16.45
C MET A 1 -31.61 -8.31 -15.84
N THR A 2 -31.80 -7.92 -14.60
CA THR A 2 -30.93 -7.06 -13.83
C THR A 2 -29.68 -7.85 -13.48
N ARG A 3 -28.51 -7.41 -13.97
CA ARG A 3 -27.20 -8.02 -13.61
C ARG A 3 -26.98 -7.85 -12.11
N PRO A 4 -26.47 -8.85 -11.39
CA PRO A 4 -26.07 -8.69 -10.01
C PRO A 4 -24.90 -7.71 -9.96
N HIS A 5 -25.01 -6.69 -9.12
CA HIS A 5 -23.97 -5.71 -8.85
C HIS A 5 -22.83 -6.38 -8.08
N THR A 6 -21.80 -6.84 -8.77
CA THR A 6 -20.56 -7.34 -8.14
C THR A 6 -19.75 -6.17 -7.60
N THR A 7 -19.68 -6.08 -6.30
CA THR A 7 -18.85 -5.11 -5.59
C THR A 7 -17.39 -5.46 -5.78
N ARG A 8 -16.60 -4.60 -6.41
CA ARG A 8 -15.18 -4.80 -6.69
C ARG A 8 -14.31 -4.35 -5.53
N LEU A 9 -13.23 -5.06 -5.31
CA LEU A 9 -12.25 -4.79 -4.29
C LEU A 9 -10.95 -4.35 -5.00
N VAL A 10 -10.50 -3.12 -4.84
CA VAL A 10 -9.11 -2.75 -5.13
C VAL A 10 -8.33 -2.96 -3.85
N VAL A 11 -7.41 -3.89 -3.86
CA VAL A 11 -6.53 -4.16 -2.74
C VAL A 11 -5.13 -3.80 -3.18
N VAL A 12 -4.48 -2.97 -2.41
CA VAL A 12 -3.07 -2.62 -2.57
C VAL A 12 -2.29 -3.49 -1.59
N PRO A 13 -1.12 -4.04 -1.97
CA PRO A 13 -0.26 -4.81 -1.08
C PRO A 13 0.02 -4.09 0.24
N ALA A 14 0.27 -4.84 1.31
CA ALA A 14 0.33 -4.37 2.68
C ALA A 14 1.41 -3.30 2.97
N ALA A 15 2.46 -3.23 2.18
CA ALA A 15 3.49 -2.19 2.31
C ALA A 15 3.00 -0.77 1.99
N VAL A 16 1.82 -0.64 1.39
CA VAL A 16 1.15 0.64 1.17
C VAL A 16 -0.33 0.41 1.42
N LEU A 17 -0.73 0.50 2.65
CA LEU A 17 -2.12 0.76 2.98
C LEU A 17 -2.50 2.21 2.61
N ALA A 18 -2.21 2.58 1.39
CA ALA A 18 -3.04 3.55 0.77
C ALA A 18 -4.44 2.96 0.84
N MET A 19 -5.28 3.46 1.73
CA MET A 19 -6.66 3.09 1.93
C MET A 19 -7.31 2.83 0.59
N GLY A 20 -7.23 1.58 0.14
CA GLY A 20 -7.98 1.15 -1.00
C GLY A 20 -9.43 1.31 -0.60
N SER A 21 -10.09 2.31 -1.13
CA SER A 21 -11.53 2.26 -1.15
C SER A 21 -11.86 0.92 -1.78
N LEU A 22 -12.39 -0.01 -0.98
CA LEU A 22 -13.00 -1.19 -1.52
C LEU A 22 -14.03 -0.69 -2.52
N PRO A 23 -13.95 -0.99 -3.80
CA PRO A 23 -14.99 -0.62 -4.73
C PRO A 23 -16.23 -1.37 -4.28
N GLY A 24 -17.02 -0.71 -3.52
CA GLY A 24 -18.35 -1.11 -3.13
C GLY A 24 -19.33 -0.31 -3.93
N ALA A 25 -19.16 -0.26 -5.23
CA ALA A 25 -20.20 0.28 -6.08
C ALA A 25 -20.02 -0.25 -7.49
N ALA A 26 -21.11 -0.57 -8.12
CA ALA A 26 -21.28 -0.39 -9.55
C ALA A 26 -20.53 0.90 -9.97
N PHE A 27 -19.94 0.91 -11.17
CA PHE A 27 -19.37 2.11 -11.77
C PHE A 27 -20.22 3.30 -11.34
N ALA A 28 -19.62 4.24 -10.61
CA ALA A 28 -20.35 5.40 -10.18
C ALA A 28 -20.75 6.14 -11.46
N GLU A 29 -22.05 6.24 -11.73
CA GLU A 29 -22.54 7.05 -12.83
C GLU A 29 -22.13 8.52 -12.65
N ASP A 30 -21.86 8.91 -11.39
CA ASP A 30 -21.39 10.25 -11.03
C ASP A 30 -19.98 10.19 -10.38
N PRO A 31 -19.09 11.13 -10.71
CA PRO A 31 -17.80 11.30 -10.03
C PRO A 31 -18.01 11.48 -8.53
N HIS A 32 -17.20 10.80 -7.72
CA HIS A 32 -17.24 11.01 -6.27
C HIS A 32 -15.84 11.16 -5.68
N PHE A 33 -15.79 11.91 -4.59
CA PHE A 33 -14.58 12.18 -3.84
C PHE A 33 -14.63 11.47 -2.50
N SER A 34 -13.50 10.94 -2.06
CA SER A 34 -13.35 10.37 -0.74
C SER A 34 -12.07 10.84 -0.07
N ILE A 35 -12.13 10.92 1.25
CA ILE A 35 -10.96 11.19 2.10
C ILE A 35 -10.79 10.02 3.04
N GLY A 36 -9.55 9.63 3.22
CA GLY A 36 -9.15 8.63 4.16
C GLY A 36 -8.04 9.13 5.09
N VAL A 37 -7.98 8.58 6.31
CA VAL A 37 -6.90 8.76 7.27
C VAL A 37 -6.55 7.41 7.91
N GLY A 38 -5.27 7.13 8.12
CA GLY A 38 -4.79 5.92 8.77
C GLY A 38 -3.75 6.21 9.83
N ALA A 39 -3.43 5.16 10.58
CA ALA A 39 -2.26 5.08 11.43
C ALA A 39 -1.76 3.64 11.38
N GLU A 40 -0.48 3.50 11.16
CA GLU A 40 0.23 2.25 11.00
C GLU A 40 1.47 2.27 11.89
N TYR A 41 1.83 1.13 12.44
CA TYR A 41 3.07 0.91 13.16
C TYR A 41 3.73 -0.35 12.61
N THR A 42 5.02 -0.25 12.33
CA THR A 42 5.86 -1.38 11.97
C THR A 42 7.13 -1.37 12.81
N THR A 43 7.71 -2.54 13.03
CA THR A 43 8.99 -2.72 13.69
C THR A 43 9.71 -3.92 13.11
N GLY A 44 11.02 -3.83 12.97
CA GLY A 44 11.89 -4.89 12.48
C GLY A 44 13.36 -4.49 12.57
N ASP A 45 14.26 -5.44 12.58
CA ASP A 45 15.70 -5.16 12.60
C ASP A 45 16.30 -4.94 11.20
N TYR A 46 15.60 -5.41 10.17
CA TYR A 46 16.00 -5.28 8.76
C TYR A 46 17.44 -5.71 8.47
N GLY A 47 17.89 -6.75 9.19
CA GLY A 47 19.25 -7.27 9.12
C GLY A 47 20.30 -6.48 9.92
N GLY A 48 19.88 -5.45 10.67
CA GLY A 48 20.72 -4.69 11.59
C GLY A 48 20.76 -5.27 13.00
N ASP A 49 21.58 -4.66 13.86
CA ASP A 49 21.67 -5.05 15.27
C ASP A 49 20.56 -4.42 16.14
N GLU A 50 19.90 -3.37 15.65
CA GLU A 50 18.84 -2.63 16.34
C GLU A 50 17.61 -2.50 15.46
N SER A 51 16.43 -2.43 16.10
CA SER A 51 15.16 -2.29 15.39
C SER A 51 14.97 -0.89 14.81
N VAL A 52 14.27 -0.83 13.70
CA VAL A 52 13.64 0.37 13.14
C VAL A 52 12.16 0.33 13.50
N ASP A 53 11.69 1.33 14.24
CA ASP A 53 10.27 1.50 14.57
C ASP A 53 9.70 2.64 13.75
N GLU A 54 8.65 2.38 12.99
CA GLU A 54 7.99 3.38 12.16
C GLU A 54 6.53 3.57 12.56
N VAL A 55 6.12 4.82 12.69
CA VAL A 55 4.71 5.24 12.71
C VAL A 55 4.42 5.99 11.42
N TYR A 56 3.50 5.47 10.63
CA TYR A 56 3.08 6.05 9.34
C TYR A 56 1.61 6.50 9.44
N VAL A 57 1.35 7.78 9.18
CA VAL A 57 0.01 8.39 9.27
C VAL A 57 -0.37 9.01 7.92
N PRO A 58 -0.95 8.24 6.98
CA PRO A 58 -1.37 8.75 5.69
C PRO A 58 -2.69 9.52 5.75
N VAL A 59 -2.75 10.63 5.02
CA VAL A 59 -4.00 11.30 4.61
C VAL A 59 -4.14 11.15 3.10
N THR A 60 -5.22 10.53 2.66
CA THR A 60 -5.43 10.18 1.25
C THR A 60 -6.70 10.81 0.71
N GLY A 61 -6.57 11.58 -0.37
CA GLY A 61 -7.67 12.03 -1.21
C GLY A 61 -7.82 11.11 -2.42
N THR A 62 -9.05 10.71 -2.74
CA THR A 62 -9.35 9.86 -3.90
C THR A 62 -10.49 10.46 -4.71
N LEU A 63 -10.30 10.60 -6.01
CA LEU A 63 -11.32 10.99 -6.97
C LEU A 63 -11.62 9.79 -7.87
N ASP A 64 -12.79 9.22 -7.71
CA ASP A 64 -13.28 8.10 -8.51
C ASP A 64 -14.13 8.61 -9.67
N LEU A 65 -13.72 8.26 -10.88
CA LEU A 65 -14.46 8.43 -12.12
C LEU A 65 -14.93 7.06 -12.62
N GLU A 66 -15.70 7.03 -13.69
CA GLU A 66 -16.31 5.78 -14.21
C GLU A 66 -15.31 4.62 -14.40
N ARG A 67 -14.14 4.90 -14.96
CA ARG A 67 -13.08 3.89 -15.27
C ARG A 67 -11.71 4.26 -14.77
N VAL A 68 -11.57 5.39 -14.10
CA VAL A 68 -10.29 5.90 -13.66
C VAL A 68 -10.41 6.43 -12.24
N THR A 69 -9.47 6.08 -11.39
CA THR A 69 -9.31 6.67 -10.06
C THR A 69 -7.99 7.41 -9.97
N PHE A 70 -8.05 8.63 -9.47
CA PHE A 70 -6.87 9.41 -9.08
C PHE A 70 -6.76 9.39 -7.56
N ARG A 71 -5.55 9.17 -7.06
CA ARG A 71 -5.27 9.17 -5.62
C ARG A 71 -4.05 10.02 -5.32
N LEU A 72 -4.14 10.78 -4.25
CA LEU A 72 -3.03 11.54 -3.67
C LEU A 72 -2.92 11.21 -2.19
N THR A 73 -1.75 10.81 -1.73
CA THR A 73 -1.46 10.50 -0.33
C THR A 73 -0.35 11.42 0.18
N VAL A 74 -0.61 12.08 1.29
CA VAL A 74 0.36 12.89 2.04
C VAL A 74 0.55 12.23 3.40
N PRO A 75 1.68 11.56 3.65
CA PRO A 75 1.94 10.91 4.91
C PRO A 75 2.66 11.81 5.90
N PHE A 76 2.47 11.54 7.19
CA PHE A 76 3.33 11.95 8.27
C PHE A 76 4.04 10.71 8.83
N LEU A 77 5.33 10.82 9.04
CA LEU A 77 6.21 9.76 9.54
C LEU A 77 6.77 10.12 10.91
N SER A 78 6.96 9.09 11.74
CA SER A 78 7.85 9.17 12.90
C SER A 78 8.65 7.88 12.95
N VAL A 79 9.96 8.00 12.83
CA VAL A 79 10.89 6.88 12.72
C VAL A 79 11.83 6.93 13.92
N SER A 80 11.94 5.83 14.66
CA SER A 80 12.91 5.64 15.72
C SER A 80 13.86 4.51 15.34
N ALA A 81 15.11 4.85 15.05
CA ALA A 81 16.11 3.97 14.45
C ALA A 81 17.54 4.40 14.81
N PRO A 82 18.57 3.63 14.50
CA PRO A 82 19.95 4.10 14.50
C PRO A 82 20.11 5.37 13.65
N GLU A 83 21.01 6.25 14.02
CA GLU A 83 21.37 7.43 13.23
C GLU A 83 21.72 7.03 11.78
N LEU A 84 21.50 7.92 10.81
CA LEU A 84 21.74 7.69 9.39
C LEU A 84 20.84 6.60 8.76
N THR A 85 19.79 6.15 9.44
CA THR A 85 18.77 5.30 8.81
C THR A 85 17.90 6.14 7.88
N THR A 86 17.68 5.67 6.65
CA THR A 86 16.82 6.34 5.66
C THR A 86 15.66 5.46 5.27
N ILE A 87 14.45 6.01 5.29
CA ILE A 87 13.25 5.34 4.80
C ILE A 87 13.15 5.51 3.28
N SER A 88 13.20 4.42 2.54
CA SER A 88 13.09 4.47 1.07
C SER A 88 11.66 4.59 0.56
N GLY A 89 10.73 4.99 1.42
CA GLY A 89 9.31 5.15 1.16
C GLY A 89 8.49 3.89 1.46
N PRO A 90 7.16 3.98 1.38
CA PRO A 90 6.27 2.89 1.82
C PRO A 90 6.35 1.62 0.96
N ASP A 91 6.96 1.70 -0.21
CA ASP A 91 7.20 0.58 -1.12
C ASP A 91 8.65 0.09 -1.10
N GLY A 92 9.49 0.56 -0.15
CA GLY A 92 10.90 0.21 -0.03
C GLY A 92 11.24 -0.30 1.38
N GLN A 93 12.39 -0.96 1.51
CA GLN A 93 12.97 -1.28 2.80
C GLN A 93 13.78 -0.09 3.32
N PRO A 94 13.92 0.10 4.65
CA PRO A 94 14.83 1.09 5.19
C PRO A 94 16.28 0.75 4.82
N VAL A 95 17.08 1.78 4.57
CA VAL A 95 18.55 1.69 4.56
C VAL A 95 18.97 1.93 5.99
N VAL A 96 19.31 0.84 6.72
CA VAL A 96 19.61 0.94 8.16
C VAL A 96 21.02 1.51 8.36
N GLY A 97 21.09 2.60 9.10
CA GLY A 97 22.35 3.27 9.46
C GLY A 97 23.03 2.68 10.70
N GLU A 98 24.09 3.33 11.12
CA GLU A 98 24.83 3.00 12.34
C GLU A 98 24.81 4.20 13.30
N GLY A 99 24.92 3.96 14.59
CA GLY A 99 25.04 5.03 15.61
C GLY A 99 24.00 4.91 16.71
N PRO A 100 23.91 5.93 17.57
CA PRO A 100 22.92 5.94 18.63
C PRO A 100 21.50 6.04 18.07
N ARG A 101 20.54 5.46 18.79
CA ARG A 101 19.13 5.55 18.43
C ARG A 101 18.61 6.96 18.52
N VAL A 102 17.99 7.45 17.46
CA VAL A 102 17.33 8.75 17.34
C VAL A 102 15.88 8.59 16.94
N THR A 103 15.10 9.63 17.12
CA THR A 103 13.72 9.67 16.62
C THR A 103 13.52 10.94 15.81
N GLU A 104 13.21 10.74 14.52
CA GLU A 104 12.92 11.82 13.59
C GLU A 104 11.44 11.76 13.19
N SER A 105 10.85 12.94 12.92
CA SER A 105 9.43 13.02 12.58
C SER A 105 9.14 14.18 11.64
N GLY A 106 8.33 13.93 10.62
CA GLY A 106 7.99 14.95 9.64
C GLY A 106 7.02 14.45 8.58
N LEU A 107 6.89 15.22 7.52
CA LEU A 107 6.17 14.78 6.32
C LEU A 107 7.03 13.77 5.57
N GLY A 108 6.41 12.69 5.15
CA GLY A 108 7.03 11.72 4.26
C GLY A 108 6.85 12.09 2.78
N ASP A 109 7.25 11.19 1.90
CA ASP A 109 7.12 11.36 0.47
C ASP A 109 5.66 11.33 0.02
N VAL A 110 5.27 12.33 -0.75
CA VAL A 110 3.93 12.40 -1.34
C VAL A 110 3.81 11.38 -2.46
N LEU A 111 2.69 10.63 -2.46
CA LEU A 111 2.38 9.62 -3.46
C LEU A 111 1.19 10.05 -4.31
N ALA A 112 1.33 9.97 -5.64
CA ALA A 112 0.21 10.11 -6.55
C ALA A 112 0.05 8.83 -7.37
N SER A 113 -1.19 8.40 -7.63
CA SER A 113 -1.46 7.27 -8.49
C SER A 113 -2.69 7.46 -9.36
N VAL A 114 -2.68 6.76 -10.49
CA VAL A 114 -3.81 6.66 -11.42
C VAL A 114 -4.06 5.19 -11.68
N THR A 115 -5.27 4.74 -11.41
CA THR A 115 -5.73 3.37 -11.71
C THR A 115 -6.75 3.41 -12.84
N VAL A 116 -6.54 2.61 -13.87
CA VAL A 116 -7.51 2.35 -14.94
C VAL A 116 -8.14 0.99 -14.73
N PHE A 117 -9.46 0.96 -14.54
CA PHE A 117 -10.21 -0.26 -14.26
C PHE A 117 -10.63 -0.98 -15.54
N ASP A 118 -10.77 -2.31 -15.43
CA ASP A 118 -11.30 -3.17 -16.49
C ASP A 118 -10.55 -3.05 -17.82
N VAL A 119 -9.21 -2.97 -17.76
CA VAL A 119 -8.38 -2.95 -18.97
C VAL A 119 -8.58 -4.24 -19.76
N LEU A 120 -8.71 -5.36 -19.05
CA LEU A 120 -9.13 -6.66 -19.58
C LEU A 120 -10.19 -7.26 -18.67
N SER A 121 -11.22 -7.87 -19.25
CA SER A 121 -12.23 -8.63 -18.50
C SER A 121 -12.83 -9.75 -19.32
N THR A 122 -13.23 -10.85 -18.65
CA THR A 122 -14.01 -11.93 -19.28
C THR A 122 -15.43 -11.48 -19.58
N SER A 123 -16.09 -12.15 -20.51
CA SER A 123 -17.48 -11.85 -20.90
C SER A 123 -18.48 -11.95 -19.75
N GLY A 124 -18.14 -12.71 -18.68
CA GLY A 124 -18.93 -12.83 -17.46
C GLY A 124 -18.61 -11.74 -16.42
N GLY A 125 -17.47 -11.07 -16.55
CA GLY A 125 -16.98 -10.09 -15.57
C GLY A 125 -16.51 -10.72 -14.26
N ASP A 126 -16.29 -12.03 -14.23
CA ASP A 126 -15.78 -12.77 -13.07
C ASP A 126 -14.25 -12.69 -12.93
N LEU A 127 -13.55 -12.40 -14.04
CA LEU A 127 -12.11 -12.12 -14.06
C LEU A 127 -11.89 -10.73 -14.67
N VAL A 128 -11.14 -9.90 -13.96
CA VAL A 128 -10.90 -8.50 -14.32
C VAL A 128 -9.44 -8.18 -14.08
N MET A 129 -8.87 -7.32 -14.93
CA MET A 129 -7.53 -6.76 -14.76
C MET A 129 -7.60 -5.24 -14.76
N ASP A 130 -6.93 -4.64 -13.78
CA ASP A 130 -6.74 -3.20 -13.64
C ASP A 130 -5.25 -2.86 -13.83
N LEU A 131 -4.95 -1.62 -14.23
CA LEU A 131 -3.58 -1.11 -14.32
C LEU A 131 -3.44 0.14 -13.48
N THR A 132 -2.35 0.24 -12.71
CA THR A 132 -2.04 1.39 -11.88
C THR A 132 -0.63 1.91 -12.18
N GLY A 133 -0.53 3.19 -12.47
CA GLY A 133 0.72 3.93 -12.46
C GLY A 133 0.83 4.74 -11.16
N LYS A 134 2.01 4.76 -10.54
CA LYS A 134 2.28 5.46 -9.28
C LYS A 134 3.57 6.28 -9.40
N VAL A 135 3.58 7.43 -8.76
CA VAL A 135 4.76 8.29 -8.58
C VAL A 135 4.90 8.59 -7.09
N LYS A 136 6.08 8.37 -6.54
CA LYS A 136 6.53 8.90 -5.25
C LYS A 136 7.33 10.17 -5.55
N PHE A 137 7.02 11.28 -4.90
CA PHE A 137 7.78 12.52 -5.00
C PHE A 137 8.74 12.61 -3.82
N GLY A 138 10.00 12.96 -4.06
CA GLY A 138 11.00 13.21 -3.00
C GLY A 138 10.67 14.49 -2.25
N THR A 139 9.69 14.46 -1.36
CA THR A 139 9.18 15.61 -0.59
C THR A 139 9.47 15.50 0.91
N ALA A 140 9.91 14.35 1.35
CA ALA A 140 10.34 14.14 2.73
C ALA A 140 11.68 14.82 2.98
N ASP A 141 11.99 15.03 4.24
CA ASP A 141 13.28 15.58 4.68
C ASP A 141 14.34 14.47 4.63
N GLU A 142 15.22 14.52 3.63
CA GLU A 142 16.31 13.56 3.44
C GLU A 142 17.39 13.68 4.51
N ASP A 143 17.66 14.89 5.01
CA ASP A 143 18.63 15.11 6.09
C ASP A 143 18.19 14.44 7.41
N GLN A 144 16.88 14.21 7.59
CA GLN A 144 16.31 13.50 8.73
C GLN A 144 16.04 12.01 8.43
N GLY A 145 16.40 11.50 7.25
CA GLY A 145 16.17 10.13 6.85
C GLY A 145 14.68 9.75 6.64
N LEU A 146 13.79 10.73 6.50
CA LEU A 146 12.34 10.49 6.30
C LEU A 146 11.97 10.16 4.86
N GLY A 147 12.92 10.20 3.95
CA GLY A 147 12.81 9.85 2.54
C GLY A 147 14.15 9.91 1.85
N THR A 148 14.18 9.48 0.60
CA THR A 148 15.40 9.44 -0.22
C THR A 148 15.68 10.74 -0.96
N GLY A 149 14.80 11.74 -0.88
CA GLY A 149 14.87 12.95 -1.71
C GLY A 149 14.52 12.72 -3.19
N GLU A 150 14.43 11.47 -3.63
CA GLU A 150 14.32 11.08 -5.02
C GLU A 150 12.90 10.67 -5.44
N GLN A 151 12.64 10.72 -6.76
CA GLN A 151 11.36 10.31 -7.34
C GLN A 151 11.41 8.84 -7.76
N ASP A 152 10.39 8.07 -7.36
CA ASP A 152 10.18 6.72 -7.83
C ASP A 152 8.97 6.62 -8.76
N TYR A 153 9.02 5.71 -9.70
CA TYR A 153 7.92 5.43 -10.62
C TYR A 153 7.57 3.94 -10.57
N SER A 154 6.30 3.61 -10.46
CA SER A 154 5.87 2.22 -10.44
C SER A 154 4.74 1.98 -11.43
N LEU A 155 4.72 0.79 -12.01
CA LEU A 155 3.62 0.29 -12.80
C LEU A 155 3.23 -1.09 -12.29
N GLN A 156 1.92 -1.30 -12.06
CA GLN A 156 1.39 -2.59 -11.62
C GLN A 156 0.14 -3.00 -12.39
N ALA A 157 -0.05 -4.31 -12.48
CA ALA A 157 -1.27 -4.94 -12.95
C ALA A 157 -1.89 -5.73 -11.80
N ASP A 158 -3.18 -5.54 -11.59
CA ASP A 158 -3.98 -6.23 -10.58
C ASP A 158 -5.01 -7.12 -11.27
N VAL A 159 -5.07 -8.39 -10.91
CA VAL A 159 -6.03 -9.37 -11.44
C VAL A 159 -6.96 -9.82 -10.33
N PHE A 160 -8.26 -9.74 -10.57
CA PHE A 160 -9.30 -10.13 -9.63
C PHE A 160 -10.18 -11.23 -10.22
N ARG A 161 -10.41 -12.27 -9.43
CA ARG A 161 -11.43 -13.27 -9.72
C ARG A 161 -12.52 -13.21 -8.68
N PHE A 162 -13.71 -12.83 -9.11
CA PHE A 162 -14.89 -12.69 -8.27
C PHE A 162 -15.72 -13.96 -8.22
N SER A 163 -16.19 -14.31 -7.04
CA SER A 163 -17.24 -15.30 -6.78
C SER A 163 -18.30 -14.65 -5.86
N ASP A 164 -19.36 -15.36 -5.54
CA ASP A 164 -20.50 -14.82 -4.77
C ASP A 164 -20.09 -14.08 -3.49
N ARG A 165 -19.19 -14.64 -2.71
CA ARG A 165 -18.72 -14.07 -1.43
C ARG A 165 -17.21 -13.98 -1.31
N SER A 166 -16.46 -14.45 -2.30
CA SER A 166 -15.00 -14.46 -2.27
C SER A 166 -14.43 -13.73 -3.47
N THR A 167 -13.26 -13.16 -3.26
CA THR A 167 -12.43 -12.56 -4.31
C THR A 167 -11.02 -13.11 -4.16
N LEU A 168 -10.48 -13.69 -5.21
CA LEU A 168 -9.05 -13.98 -5.31
C LEU A 168 -8.38 -12.81 -6.02
N MET A 169 -7.17 -12.49 -5.59
CA MET A 169 -6.41 -11.33 -6.06
C MET A 169 -4.98 -11.72 -6.33
N GLY A 170 -4.42 -11.14 -7.38
CA GLY A 170 -3.01 -11.23 -7.69
C GLY A 170 -2.52 -9.89 -8.24
N THR A 171 -1.37 -9.44 -7.79
CA THR A 171 -0.70 -8.22 -8.26
C THR A 171 0.68 -8.58 -8.75
N ALA A 172 1.13 -7.91 -9.81
CA ALA A 172 2.52 -7.91 -10.23
C ALA A 172 2.89 -6.51 -10.73
N GLY A 173 4.07 -6.04 -10.40
CA GLY A 173 4.51 -4.70 -10.77
C GLY A 173 6.01 -4.54 -10.72
N TYR A 174 6.46 -3.38 -11.16
CA TYR A 174 7.85 -2.98 -11.21
C TYR A 174 8.01 -1.53 -10.78
N SER A 175 9.00 -1.25 -9.96
CA SER A 175 9.35 0.09 -9.47
C SER A 175 10.72 0.49 -9.98
N LEU A 176 10.76 1.64 -10.61
CA LEU A 176 11.99 2.37 -10.95
C LEU A 176 12.28 3.29 -9.78
N ARG A 177 13.40 3.05 -9.10
CA ARG A 177 13.84 3.85 -7.96
C ARG A 177 14.65 5.03 -8.44
N GLY A 178 14.50 6.18 -7.77
CA GLY A 178 15.47 7.27 -7.86
C GLY A 178 16.80 6.85 -7.26
N ASP A 179 17.86 7.54 -7.63
CA ASP A 179 19.23 7.18 -7.31
C ASP A 179 19.85 8.29 -6.42
N PRO A 180 19.74 8.18 -5.09
CA PRO A 180 20.31 9.15 -4.16
C PRO A 180 21.83 9.26 -4.29
N GLU A 181 22.42 10.43 -3.95
CA GLU A 181 23.86 10.66 -4.10
C GLU A 181 24.71 9.80 -3.16
N ASP A 182 24.19 9.41 -2.00
CA ASP A 182 24.95 8.77 -0.92
C ASP A 182 24.90 7.23 -0.95
N TYR A 183 23.97 6.62 -1.68
CA TYR A 183 23.83 5.15 -1.78
C TYR A 183 23.03 4.74 -3.02
N ASP A 184 23.30 3.55 -3.52
CA ASP A 184 22.63 3.00 -4.70
C ASP A 184 21.32 2.28 -4.29
N LEU A 185 20.24 2.50 -5.04
CA LEU A 185 19.00 1.73 -4.93
C LEU A 185 18.73 0.95 -6.21
N GLU A 186 18.37 -0.31 -6.06
CA GLU A 186 17.98 -1.16 -7.18
C GLU A 186 16.49 -1.03 -7.52
N ASN A 187 16.19 -1.13 -8.81
CA ASN A 187 14.82 -1.25 -9.28
C ASN A 187 14.24 -2.59 -8.85
N THR A 188 12.98 -2.62 -8.43
CA THR A 188 12.40 -3.80 -7.80
C THR A 188 11.18 -4.34 -8.55
N PHE A 189 11.15 -5.65 -8.76
CA PHE A 189 9.92 -6.37 -9.05
C PHE A 189 9.18 -6.65 -7.75
N PHE A 190 7.84 -6.56 -7.78
CA PHE A 190 6.99 -6.95 -6.68
C PHE A 190 5.77 -7.73 -7.17
N ALA A 191 5.29 -8.61 -6.31
CA ALA A 191 4.09 -9.39 -6.58
C ALA A 191 3.34 -9.68 -5.27
N SER A 192 2.03 -9.84 -5.36
CA SER A 192 1.22 -10.31 -4.24
C SER A 192 0.12 -11.27 -4.69
N VAL A 193 -0.31 -12.09 -3.74
CA VAL A 193 -1.46 -12.95 -3.90
C VAL A 193 -2.31 -12.91 -2.64
N GLY A 194 -3.63 -12.87 -2.80
CA GLY A 194 -4.52 -12.80 -1.66
C GLY A 194 -5.92 -13.28 -1.94
N ALA A 195 -6.69 -13.35 -0.84
CA ALA A 195 -8.09 -13.69 -0.88
C ALA A 195 -8.88 -12.84 0.11
N ALA A 196 -10.12 -12.52 -0.25
CA ALA A 196 -11.07 -11.82 0.60
C ALA A 196 -12.41 -12.56 0.63
N PHE A 197 -13.11 -12.47 1.78
CA PHE A 197 -14.42 -13.05 2.01
C PHE A 197 -15.37 -12.02 2.60
N ALA A 198 -16.57 -11.90 2.02
CA ALA A 198 -17.68 -11.16 2.61
C ALA A 198 -18.36 -12.03 3.66
N THR A 199 -18.08 -11.78 4.94
CA THR A 199 -18.71 -12.50 6.07
C THR A 199 -20.12 -12.01 6.32
N SER A 200 -20.41 -10.77 5.94
CA SER A 200 -21.74 -10.15 5.91
C SER A 200 -21.79 -9.04 4.85
N ASP A 201 -22.95 -8.39 4.71
CA ASP A 201 -23.11 -7.25 3.79
C ASP A 201 -22.22 -6.05 4.16
N ARG A 202 -21.72 -6.00 5.38
CA ARG A 202 -20.89 -4.88 5.88
C ARG A 202 -19.47 -5.26 6.22
N VAL A 203 -19.22 -6.54 6.51
CA VAL A 203 -17.92 -7.00 7.03
C VAL A 203 -17.23 -7.88 5.99
N ARG A 204 -15.97 -7.60 5.73
CA ARG A 204 -15.08 -8.39 4.91
C ARG A 204 -13.79 -8.68 5.66
N VAL A 205 -13.23 -9.84 5.42
CA VAL A 205 -11.93 -10.27 5.93
C VAL A 205 -11.08 -10.74 4.76
N GLY A 206 -9.79 -10.65 4.89
CA GLY A 206 -8.89 -11.14 3.85
C GLY A 206 -7.46 -11.28 4.36
N ALA A 207 -6.63 -11.88 3.52
CA ALA A 207 -5.21 -12.01 3.75
C ALA A 207 -4.46 -11.87 2.43
N PHE A 208 -3.19 -11.44 2.51
CA PHE A 208 -2.24 -11.31 1.41
C PHE A 208 -0.91 -11.90 1.80
N PHE A 209 -0.24 -12.46 0.83
CA PHE A 209 1.18 -12.68 0.84
C PHE A 209 1.81 -11.75 -0.18
N ASP A 210 2.75 -10.97 0.25
CA ASP A 210 3.45 -9.96 -0.52
C ASP A 210 4.91 -10.34 -0.65
N PHE A 211 5.46 -10.19 -1.84
CA PHE A 211 6.86 -10.38 -2.19
C PHE A 211 7.36 -9.14 -2.90
N ARG A 212 8.57 -8.71 -2.56
CA ARG A 212 9.30 -7.65 -3.25
C ARG A 212 10.78 -7.95 -3.28
N GLU A 213 11.41 -7.73 -4.42
CA GLU A 213 12.86 -7.73 -4.52
C GLU A 213 13.46 -6.66 -3.60
N ALA A 214 14.65 -6.92 -3.09
CA ALA A 214 15.39 -5.93 -2.33
C ALA A 214 15.64 -4.67 -3.16
N SER A 215 15.49 -3.51 -2.56
CA SER A 215 15.91 -2.24 -3.16
C SER A 215 17.32 -1.83 -2.74
N VAL A 216 17.83 -2.41 -1.66
CA VAL A 216 19.21 -2.21 -1.18
C VAL A 216 20.06 -3.37 -1.68
N PRO A 217 21.19 -3.11 -2.36
CA PRO A 217 22.07 -4.15 -2.84
C PRO A 217 22.53 -5.12 -1.72
N ASP A 218 22.72 -6.37 -2.08
CA ASP A 218 23.21 -7.43 -1.19
C ASP A 218 22.33 -7.73 0.04
N THR A 219 21.05 -7.32 0.00
CA THR A 219 20.06 -7.67 1.04
C THR A 219 19.02 -8.66 0.51
N ASP A 220 18.28 -9.29 1.41
CA ASP A 220 17.23 -10.25 1.07
C ASP A 220 15.97 -9.57 0.54
N SER A 221 15.13 -10.32 -0.18
CA SER A 221 13.81 -9.87 -0.62
C SER A 221 12.85 -9.73 0.57
N LEU A 222 11.95 -8.74 0.50
CA LEU A 222 10.89 -8.58 1.47
C LEU A 222 9.78 -9.61 1.21
N GLN A 223 9.33 -10.25 2.27
CA GLN A 223 8.23 -11.20 2.26
C GLN A 223 7.34 -10.96 3.46
N GLU A 224 6.06 -10.74 3.22
CA GLU A 224 5.10 -10.37 4.27
C GLU A 224 3.79 -11.15 4.13
N LEU A 225 3.22 -11.52 5.26
CA LEU A 225 1.85 -12.03 5.35
C LEU A 225 1.01 -11.04 6.12
N SER A 226 -0.05 -10.55 5.51
CA SER A 226 -1.00 -9.65 6.17
C SER A 226 -2.40 -10.27 6.25
N ALA A 227 -3.12 -9.92 7.31
CA ALA A 227 -4.53 -10.25 7.48
C ALA A 227 -5.30 -9.01 7.91
N TRP A 228 -6.49 -8.81 7.36
CA TRP A 228 -7.28 -7.63 7.61
C TRP A 228 -8.77 -7.91 7.79
N ILE A 229 -9.44 -7.01 8.48
CA ILE A 229 -10.88 -6.93 8.60
C ILE A 229 -11.33 -5.51 8.26
N SER A 230 -12.39 -5.39 7.48
CA SER A 230 -12.98 -4.10 7.12
C SER A 230 -14.48 -4.12 7.33
N THR A 231 -15.02 -2.99 7.80
CA THR A 231 -16.46 -2.84 8.06
C THR A 231 -17.00 -1.52 7.53
N GLY A 232 -18.20 -1.57 6.94
CA GLY A 232 -18.94 -0.38 6.56
C GLY A 232 -19.57 0.30 7.78
N LEU A 233 -19.28 1.58 7.97
CA LEU A 233 -19.85 2.45 9.00
C LEU A 233 -20.97 3.30 8.36
N GLY A 234 -22.15 2.71 8.22
CA GLY A 234 -23.24 3.30 7.48
C GLY A 234 -23.08 3.17 5.96
N LYS A 235 -23.54 4.18 5.19
CA LYS A 235 -23.55 4.13 3.70
C LYS A 235 -22.33 4.75 3.05
N ARG A 236 -21.60 5.60 3.76
CA ARG A 236 -20.56 6.45 3.19
C ARG A 236 -19.21 6.35 3.88
N ALA A 237 -19.09 5.61 4.99
CA ALA A 237 -17.85 5.49 5.73
C ALA A 237 -17.46 4.03 5.89
N ARG A 238 -16.16 3.78 6.07
CA ARG A 238 -15.56 2.49 6.27
C ARG A 238 -14.44 2.58 7.30
N ALA A 239 -14.28 1.52 8.08
CA ALA A 239 -13.12 1.30 8.92
C ALA A 239 -12.42 0.00 8.51
N GLN A 240 -11.11 -0.04 8.62
CA GLN A 240 -10.30 -1.24 8.40
C GLN A 240 -9.23 -1.35 9.47
N PHE A 241 -8.97 -2.56 9.88
CA PHE A 241 -7.85 -2.94 10.75
C PHE A 241 -7.08 -4.07 10.08
N TYR A 242 -5.76 -4.09 10.25
CA TYR A 242 -4.91 -5.17 9.76
C TYR A 242 -3.73 -5.42 10.70
N LEU A 243 -3.14 -6.60 10.54
CA LEU A 243 -1.87 -7.01 11.11
C LEU A 243 -1.02 -7.60 10.00
N LEU A 244 0.28 -7.44 10.10
CA LEU A 244 1.26 -8.07 9.22
C LEU A 244 2.39 -8.73 10.04
N ALA A 245 3.01 -9.72 9.45
CA ALA A 245 4.24 -10.33 9.90
C ALA A 245 5.15 -10.56 8.69
N GLY A 246 6.41 -10.16 8.80
CA GLY A 246 7.41 -10.35 7.77
C GLY A 246 8.20 -11.64 7.97
N PHE A 247 8.90 -12.03 6.93
CA PHE A 247 9.73 -13.23 6.87
C PHE A 247 11.07 -12.87 6.24
N GLY A 248 12.15 -13.06 6.97
CA GLY A 248 13.52 -12.72 6.54
C GLY A 248 13.95 -11.32 6.97
N ASP A 249 15.24 -11.09 6.85
CA ASP A 249 15.95 -9.97 7.46
C ASP A 249 15.64 -8.60 6.81
N SER A 250 14.99 -8.56 5.66
CA SER A 250 14.63 -7.30 4.98
C SER A 250 13.17 -6.90 5.17
N SER A 251 12.41 -7.68 5.93
CA SER A 251 11.00 -7.43 6.23
C SER A 251 10.83 -6.93 7.66
N PRO A 252 9.77 -6.17 7.98
CA PRO A 252 9.45 -5.88 9.37
C PRO A 252 9.12 -7.18 10.11
N ASP A 253 9.50 -7.31 11.36
CA ASP A 253 9.11 -8.46 12.20
C ASP A 253 7.60 -8.59 12.28
N TRP A 254 6.96 -7.46 12.58
CA TRP A 254 5.52 -7.33 12.59
C TRP A 254 5.07 -5.88 12.45
N GLY A 255 3.82 -5.70 12.13
CA GLY A 255 3.19 -4.40 12.07
C GLY A 255 1.67 -4.51 12.09
N GLY A 256 1.02 -3.38 12.07
CA GLY A 256 -0.42 -3.31 11.98
C GLY A 256 -0.92 -1.89 11.93
N GLY A 257 -2.16 -1.75 11.51
CA GLY A 257 -2.73 -0.42 11.36
C GLY A 257 -4.24 -0.41 11.35
N LEU A 258 -4.75 0.80 11.45
CA LEU A 258 -6.18 1.06 11.33
C LEU A 258 -6.39 2.25 10.38
N SER A 259 -7.51 2.24 9.69
CA SER A 259 -7.86 3.30 8.77
C SER A 259 -9.36 3.58 8.75
N PHE A 260 -9.68 4.82 8.42
CA PHE A 260 -11.05 5.31 8.23
C PHE A 260 -11.15 6.05 6.92
N SER A 261 -12.21 5.82 6.16
CA SER A 261 -12.48 6.56 4.93
C SER A 261 -13.93 7.00 4.87
N GLY A 262 -14.17 8.16 4.26
CA GLY A 262 -15.49 8.72 4.03
C GLY A 262 -15.65 9.20 2.61
N ARG A 263 -16.82 8.92 1.99
CA ARG A 263 -17.21 9.33 0.64
C ARG A 263 -18.21 10.49 0.69
N PHE A 264 -17.99 11.47 -0.18
CA PHE A 264 -18.77 12.69 -0.31
C PHE A 264 -19.54 12.74 -1.62
#